data_de6c3b2fc20e0f8595d4ca12f850899b
#
_entry.id   de6c3b2fc20e0f8595d4ca12f850899b
#
_cell.length_a   1.000
_cell.length_b   1.000
_cell.length_c   1.000
_cell.angle_alpha   90.00
_cell.angle_beta   90.00
_cell.angle_gamma   90.00
#
_symmetry.space_group_name_H-M   'P 1'
#
loop_
_entity.id
_entity.type
_entity.pdbx_description
1 polymer ?
#
loop_
_entity_poly.entity_id
_entity_poly.type
_entity_poly.pdbx_seq_one_letter_code
_entity_poly.pdbx_strand_id
1 'polypeptide(L)'
;MPNDTDVRILDAVCSFEPVSFRAPLKFGGRIVDKTFLMNVEVTVETHSGNHATGFGSMPVGNIWAWPTSELTGDKTELAMKDFAERIVNIASQVPHYGHPMELMFDLTEEYAHTAKTIVAGHNFDGEFPKLAQLVAASPLDAAVHDAYGRVHDINSYDALSSDFMNDDLSDYLDDQFAGEYLDQYTLRTPKERMPLYHLVGALDPLTDADVVDRPNDRLPVTLGEWINADGLTHLKIKLSGDNFD
;
A
#
# COMPACT_ATOMS: atom_id res chain seq x y z
N MET A 1 24.00 -11.19 13.07
CA MET A 1 25.12 -10.23 12.72
C MET A 1 24.68 -9.55 11.43
N PRO A 2 24.96 -8.27 11.22
CA PRO A 2 24.57 -7.60 9.98
C PRO A 2 25.06 -8.37 8.76
N ASN A 3 24.21 -8.51 7.75
CA ASN A 3 24.56 -9.13 6.48
C ASN A 3 25.32 -8.14 5.57
N ASP A 4 26.19 -8.65 4.73
CA ASP A 4 26.90 -7.82 3.74
C ASP A 4 25.93 -7.19 2.72
N THR A 5 24.72 -7.75 2.62
CA THR A 5 23.65 -7.28 1.76
C THR A 5 22.77 -6.21 2.39
N ASP A 6 22.95 -5.89 3.68
CA ASP A 6 22.16 -4.86 4.34
C ASP A 6 22.33 -3.49 3.68
N VAL A 7 21.28 -2.71 3.73
CA VAL A 7 21.25 -1.35 3.19
C VAL A 7 20.83 -0.36 4.28
N ARG A 8 21.19 0.91 4.09
CA ARG A 8 20.60 2.01 4.85
C ARG A 8 19.87 2.98 3.92
N ILE A 9 18.85 3.64 4.43
CA ILE A 9 18.14 4.68 3.71
C ILE A 9 18.97 5.96 3.74
N LEU A 10 19.33 6.48 2.57
CA LEU A 10 20.06 7.77 2.43
C LEU A 10 19.11 8.94 2.28
N ASP A 11 18.04 8.74 1.51
CA ASP A 11 17.06 9.76 1.20
C ASP A 11 15.70 9.11 0.93
N ALA A 12 14.64 9.80 1.30
CA ALA A 12 13.28 9.38 1.04
C ALA A 12 12.39 10.60 0.80
N VAL A 13 11.61 10.56 -0.28
CA VAL A 13 10.74 11.67 -0.70
C VAL A 13 9.32 11.16 -0.92
N CYS A 14 8.35 11.83 -0.32
CA CYS A 14 6.92 11.58 -0.53
C CYS A 14 6.29 12.68 -1.40
N SER A 15 5.45 12.29 -2.34
CA SER A 15 4.66 13.20 -3.17
C SER A 15 3.24 12.66 -3.36
N PHE A 16 2.31 13.57 -3.75
CA PHE A 16 0.90 13.20 -3.93
C PHE A 16 0.42 13.61 -5.32
N GLU A 17 -0.12 12.64 -6.04
CA GLU A 17 -0.69 12.83 -7.37
C GLU A 17 -2.21 12.68 -7.34
N PRO A 18 -3.00 13.69 -7.76
CA PRO A 18 -4.45 13.56 -7.83
C PRO A 18 -4.87 12.65 -8.99
N VAL A 19 -5.75 11.70 -8.72
CA VAL A 19 -6.32 10.79 -9.72
C VAL A 19 -7.83 10.79 -9.63
N SER A 20 -8.50 10.98 -10.76
CA SER A 20 -9.95 10.84 -10.88
C SER A 20 -10.30 9.43 -11.36
N PHE A 21 -11.35 8.86 -10.78
CA PHE A 21 -11.87 7.58 -11.23
C PHE A 21 -12.72 7.77 -12.50
N ARG A 22 -12.64 6.81 -13.40
CA ARG A 22 -13.50 6.76 -14.60
C ARG A 22 -14.98 6.61 -14.25
N ALA A 23 -15.27 5.88 -13.19
CA ALA A 23 -16.60 5.70 -12.64
C ALA A 23 -16.55 5.87 -11.11
N PRO A 24 -17.58 6.47 -10.49
CA PRO A 24 -17.61 6.64 -9.05
C PRO A 24 -17.73 5.29 -8.35
N LEU A 25 -17.07 5.15 -7.19
CA LEU A 25 -17.16 4.00 -6.31
C LEU A 25 -18.01 4.33 -5.07
N LYS A 26 -18.82 3.38 -4.60
CA LYS A 26 -19.52 3.50 -3.33
C LYS A 26 -18.83 2.70 -2.24
N PHE A 27 -18.42 3.39 -1.17
CA PHE A 27 -17.84 2.79 0.02
C PHE A 27 -18.53 3.34 1.28
N GLY A 28 -19.04 2.45 2.14
CA GLY A 28 -19.57 2.83 3.45
C GLY A 28 -20.59 3.98 3.40
N GLY A 29 -21.48 3.99 2.38
CA GLY A 29 -22.46 5.05 2.17
C GLY A 29 -21.91 6.33 1.52
N ARG A 30 -20.61 6.41 1.22
CA ARG A 30 -19.96 7.54 0.55
C ARG A 30 -19.67 7.23 -0.91
N ILE A 31 -19.83 8.21 -1.78
CA ILE A 31 -19.42 8.12 -3.19
C ILE A 31 -18.03 8.75 -3.30
N VAL A 32 -17.13 8.03 -3.95
CA VAL A 32 -15.74 8.42 -4.17
C VAL A 32 -15.49 8.45 -5.68
N ASP A 33 -15.13 9.60 -6.21
CA ASP A 33 -14.87 9.83 -7.63
C ASP A 33 -13.42 10.21 -7.92
N LYS A 34 -12.62 10.44 -6.88
CA LYS A 34 -11.21 10.79 -6.95
C LYS A 34 -10.44 10.27 -5.74
N THR A 35 -9.14 10.20 -5.88
CA THR A 35 -8.19 9.91 -4.78
C THR A 35 -6.86 10.60 -5.06
N PHE A 36 -5.91 10.46 -4.14
CA PHE A 36 -4.52 10.78 -4.40
C PHE A 36 -3.68 9.49 -4.34
N LEU A 37 -2.72 9.37 -5.23
CA LEU A 37 -1.64 8.41 -5.08
C LEU A 37 -0.58 9.03 -4.17
N MET A 38 -0.18 8.29 -3.15
CA MET A 38 1.01 8.58 -2.34
C MET A 38 2.16 7.88 -3.05
N ASN A 39 3.07 8.65 -3.60
CA ASN A 39 4.26 8.18 -4.31
C ASN A 39 5.48 8.42 -3.43
N VAL A 40 6.27 7.39 -3.20
CA VAL A 40 7.50 7.46 -2.40
C VAL A 40 8.66 6.97 -3.23
N GLU A 41 9.73 7.77 -3.27
CA GLU A 41 11.03 7.39 -3.80
C GLU A 41 12.01 7.25 -2.63
N VAL A 42 12.75 6.15 -2.60
CA VAL A 42 13.78 5.89 -1.57
C VAL A 42 15.10 5.59 -2.24
N THR A 43 16.15 6.28 -1.80
CA THR A 43 17.52 5.95 -2.19
C THR A 43 18.19 5.21 -1.03
N VAL A 44 18.71 4.01 -1.31
CA VAL A 44 19.47 3.19 -0.36
C VAL A 44 20.96 3.14 -0.72
N GLU A 45 21.77 2.83 0.28
CA GLU A 45 23.22 2.59 0.15
C GLU A 45 23.60 1.25 0.80
N THR A 46 24.42 0.46 0.13
CA THR A 46 25.05 -0.75 0.67
C THR A 46 26.31 -0.42 1.47
N HIS A 47 26.83 -1.38 2.25
CA HIS A 47 28.14 -1.26 2.94
C HIS A 47 29.31 -0.98 1.99
N SER A 48 29.22 -1.38 0.73
CA SER A 48 30.23 -1.11 -0.30
C SER A 48 30.11 0.27 -0.96
N GLY A 49 29.09 1.07 -0.59
CA GLY A 49 28.84 2.40 -1.14
C GLY A 49 28.09 2.40 -2.48
N ASN A 50 27.48 1.29 -2.89
CA ASN A 50 26.58 1.27 -4.04
C ASN A 50 25.23 1.85 -3.67
N HIS A 51 24.62 2.59 -4.58
CA HIS A 51 23.33 3.24 -4.38
C HIS A 51 22.32 2.78 -5.43
N ALA A 52 21.05 2.71 -5.04
CA ALA A 52 19.92 2.61 -5.97
C ALA A 52 18.69 3.32 -5.41
N THR A 53 17.82 3.78 -6.30
CA THR A 53 16.54 4.39 -5.96
C THR A 53 15.41 3.45 -6.32
N GLY A 54 14.54 3.19 -5.37
CA GLY A 54 13.30 2.43 -5.53
C GLY A 54 12.07 3.32 -5.45
N PHE A 55 10.95 2.78 -5.89
CA PHE A 55 9.66 3.47 -5.96
C PHE A 55 8.53 2.61 -5.38
N GLY A 56 7.65 3.26 -4.62
CA GLY A 56 6.41 2.67 -4.13
C GLY A 56 5.24 3.63 -4.27
N SER A 57 4.05 3.10 -4.50
CA SER A 57 2.84 3.91 -4.66
C SER A 57 1.63 3.22 -4.07
N MET A 58 0.75 4.01 -3.43
CA MET A 58 -0.52 3.54 -2.86
C MET A 58 -1.57 4.64 -2.90
N PRO A 59 -2.82 4.35 -3.30
CA PRO A 59 -3.90 5.32 -3.08
C PRO A 59 -4.08 5.62 -1.59
N VAL A 60 -4.36 6.87 -1.23
CA VAL A 60 -4.64 7.27 0.16
C VAL A 60 -5.76 6.41 0.77
N GLY A 61 -6.83 6.14 0.01
CA GLY A 61 -7.88 5.21 0.41
C GLY A 61 -8.53 5.49 1.77
N ASN A 62 -8.53 6.75 2.21
CA ASN A 62 -8.96 7.18 3.53
C ASN A 62 -10.40 6.78 3.86
N ILE A 63 -11.31 6.79 2.88
CA ILE A 63 -12.71 6.40 3.09
C ILE A 63 -12.83 4.93 3.49
N TRP A 64 -11.92 4.08 3.02
CA TRP A 64 -11.83 2.67 3.38
C TRP A 64 -10.99 2.43 4.64
N ALA A 65 -9.83 3.07 4.73
CA ALA A 65 -8.87 2.84 5.81
C ALA A 65 -9.25 3.55 7.12
N TRP A 66 -10.04 4.62 7.02
CA TRP A 66 -10.52 5.40 8.17
C TRP A 66 -12.03 5.65 8.09
N PRO A 67 -12.85 4.60 8.20
CA PRO A 67 -14.31 4.76 8.18
C PRO A 67 -14.77 5.48 9.46
N THR A 68 -15.28 6.70 9.30
CA THR A 68 -15.79 7.53 10.42
C THR A 68 -16.96 8.38 9.96
N SER A 69 -17.93 8.61 10.86
CA SER A 69 -19.00 9.59 10.68
C SER A 69 -18.67 10.96 11.29
N GLU A 70 -17.63 11.04 12.11
CA GLU A 70 -17.28 12.24 12.88
C GLU A 70 -16.38 13.20 12.09
N LEU A 71 -15.55 12.65 11.20
CA LEU A 71 -14.64 13.40 10.36
C LEU A 71 -15.08 13.38 8.91
N THR A 72 -14.87 14.50 8.21
CA THR A 72 -15.06 14.55 6.76
C THR A 72 -13.94 13.76 6.03
N GLY A 73 -14.20 13.33 4.80
CA GLY A 73 -13.21 12.67 3.96
C GLY A 73 -11.94 13.51 3.78
N ASP A 74 -12.08 14.81 3.56
CA ASP A 74 -10.94 15.73 3.37
C ASP A 74 -10.04 15.80 4.63
N LYS A 75 -10.63 15.72 5.83
CA LYS A 75 -9.84 15.71 7.07
C LYS A 75 -9.05 14.43 7.26
N THR A 76 -9.66 13.28 7.01
CA THR A 76 -8.98 11.99 7.11
C THR A 76 -7.92 11.82 6.02
N GLU A 77 -8.17 12.34 4.80
CA GLU A 77 -7.20 12.39 3.72
C GLU A 77 -5.98 13.23 4.10
N LEU A 78 -6.20 14.45 4.59
CA LEU A 78 -5.12 15.35 5.01
C LEU A 78 -4.27 14.72 6.11
N ALA A 79 -4.91 14.09 7.10
CA ALA A 79 -4.19 13.43 8.19
C ALA A 79 -3.35 12.23 7.72
N MET A 80 -3.86 11.43 6.78
CA MET A 80 -3.09 10.32 6.22
C MET A 80 -1.92 10.79 5.36
N LYS A 81 -2.07 11.90 4.64
CA LYS A 81 -0.95 12.53 3.91
C LYS A 81 0.12 13.06 4.86
N ASP A 82 -0.28 13.78 5.93
CA ASP A 82 0.65 14.26 6.97
C ASP A 82 1.39 13.09 7.65
N PHE A 83 0.69 11.97 7.89
CA PHE A 83 1.31 10.76 8.43
C PHE A 83 2.37 10.18 7.47
N ALA A 84 2.04 10.02 6.18
CA ALA A 84 2.96 9.50 5.18
C ALA A 84 4.24 10.36 5.07
N GLU A 85 4.09 11.70 4.98
CA GLU A 85 5.23 12.62 4.92
C GLU A 85 6.13 12.52 6.15
N ARG A 86 5.53 12.43 7.35
CA ARG A 86 6.30 12.32 8.59
C ARG A 86 7.06 11.01 8.71
N ILE A 87 6.41 9.88 8.38
CA ILE A 87 7.06 8.57 8.44
C ILE A 87 8.19 8.47 7.40
N VAL A 88 7.99 8.98 6.19
CA VAL A 88 9.04 9.06 5.17
C VAL A 88 10.22 9.91 5.65
N ASN A 89 9.96 11.05 6.28
CA ASN A 89 11.02 11.89 6.85
C ASN A 89 11.76 11.21 8.01
N ILE A 90 11.07 10.46 8.88
CA ILE A 90 11.68 9.68 9.96
C ILE A 90 12.57 8.58 9.36
N ALA A 91 12.08 7.86 8.34
CA ALA A 91 12.82 6.80 7.67
C ALA A 91 14.14 7.28 7.08
N SER A 92 14.18 8.49 6.50
CA SER A 92 15.42 9.09 5.96
C SER A 92 16.47 9.43 7.03
N GLN A 93 16.10 9.38 8.32
CA GLN A 93 16.98 9.66 9.44
C GLN A 93 17.46 8.40 10.17
N VAL A 94 17.00 7.22 9.77
CA VAL A 94 17.42 5.93 10.34
C VAL A 94 18.89 5.68 10.01
N PRO A 95 19.80 5.59 11.00
CA PRO A 95 21.24 5.59 10.74
C PRO A 95 21.84 4.21 10.49
N HIS A 96 21.11 3.14 10.79
CA HIS A 96 21.62 1.77 10.74
C HIS A 96 21.36 1.10 9.40
N TYR A 97 22.12 0.05 9.14
CA TYR A 97 21.93 -0.86 8.02
C TYR A 97 21.05 -2.03 8.46
N GLY A 98 20.23 -2.55 7.55
CA GLY A 98 19.40 -3.72 7.78
C GLY A 98 18.77 -4.23 6.47
N HIS A 99 18.14 -5.38 6.55
CA HIS A 99 17.25 -5.85 5.49
C HIS A 99 15.96 -4.99 5.47
N PRO A 100 15.29 -4.78 4.33
CA PRO A 100 14.05 -4.00 4.26
C PRO A 100 13.00 -4.40 5.28
N MET A 101 12.80 -5.70 5.56
CA MET A 101 11.87 -6.18 6.59
C MET A 101 12.20 -5.61 7.97
N GLU A 102 13.46 -5.63 8.37
CA GLU A 102 13.93 -5.13 9.66
C GLU A 102 13.77 -3.62 9.75
N LEU A 103 14.26 -2.88 8.74
CA LEU A 103 14.15 -1.42 8.69
C LEU A 103 12.69 -0.94 8.80
N MET A 104 11.78 -1.62 8.10
CA MET A 104 10.37 -1.26 8.11
C MET A 104 9.65 -1.72 9.38
N PHE A 105 10.06 -2.85 9.98
CA PHE A 105 9.52 -3.32 11.23
C PHE A 105 9.89 -2.39 12.39
N ASP A 106 11.15 -2.00 12.51
CA ASP A 106 11.62 -1.04 13.51
C ASP A 106 10.88 0.29 13.40
N LEU A 107 10.63 0.76 12.16
CA LEU A 107 9.90 1.99 11.93
C LEU A 107 8.45 1.95 12.44
N THR A 108 7.86 0.76 12.62
CA THR A 108 6.50 0.63 13.16
C THR A 108 6.34 1.15 14.59
N GLU A 109 7.41 1.24 15.36
CA GLU A 109 7.41 1.83 16.71
C GLU A 109 7.03 3.31 16.67
N GLU A 110 7.44 4.02 15.61
CA GLU A 110 7.14 5.43 15.40
C GLU A 110 5.70 5.70 14.95
N TYR A 111 5.01 4.69 14.42
CA TYR A 111 3.66 4.88 13.86
C TYR A 111 2.65 5.36 14.90
N ALA A 112 2.62 4.74 16.07
CA ALA A 112 1.67 5.10 17.12
C ALA A 112 1.93 6.51 17.70
N HIS A 113 3.21 6.89 17.81
CA HIS A 113 3.61 8.23 18.28
C HIS A 113 3.22 9.29 17.25
N THR A 114 3.55 9.08 15.99
CA THR A 114 3.23 9.98 14.87
C THR A 114 1.72 10.15 14.73
N ALA A 115 0.96 9.06 14.79
CA ALA A 115 -0.50 9.10 14.70
C ALA A 115 -1.12 9.94 15.83
N LYS A 116 -0.67 9.79 17.10
CA LYS A 116 -1.11 10.61 18.23
C LYS A 116 -0.79 12.09 18.02
N THR A 117 0.40 12.39 17.53
CA THR A 117 0.83 13.77 17.25
C THR A 117 -0.05 14.43 16.20
N ILE A 118 -0.43 13.70 15.15
CA ILE A 118 -1.30 14.19 14.09
C ILE A 118 -2.72 14.44 14.61
N VAL A 119 -3.30 13.50 15.34
CA VAL A 119 -4.63 13.65 15.93
C VAL A 119 -4.68 14.90 16.82
N ALA A 120 -3.67 15.08 17.67
CA ALA A 120 -3.56 16.25 18.55
C ALA A 120 -3.38 17.56 17.74
N GLY A 121 -2.52 17.56 16.72
CA GLY A 121 -2.23 18.74 15.89
C GLY A 121 -3.42 19.20 15.06
N HIS A 122 -4.25 18.28 14.60
CA HIS A 122 -5.48 18.57 13.85
C HIS A 122 -6.70 18.78 14.77
N ASN A 123 -6.58 18.62 16.09
CA ASN A 123 -7.67 18.66 17.07
C ASN A 123 -8.82 17.70 16.70
N PHE A 124 -8.50 16.49 16.32
CA PHE A 124 -9.50 15.46 16.06
C PHE A 124 -9.91 14.76 17.34
N ASP A 125 -11.18 14.43 17.46
CA ASP A 125 -11.67 13.50 18.47
C ASP A 125 -11.43 12.06 18.00
N GLY A 126 -11.03 11.19 18.93
CA GLY A 126 -10.77 9.77 18.66
C GLY A 126 -9.32 9.45 18.30
N GLU A 127 -9.12 8.29 17.69
CA GLU A 127 -7.80 7.74 17.37
C GLU A 127 -7.58 7.68 15.85
N PHE A 128 -6.31 7.75 15.46
CA PHE A 128 -5.89 7.45 14.09
C PHE A 128 -5.86 5.93 13.90
N PRO A 129 -6.72 5.33 13.06
CA PRO A 129 -6.84 3.88 12.96
C PRO A 129 -5.53 3.22 12.51
N LYS A 130 -5.22 2.04 13.08
CA LYS A 130 -4.02 1.28 12.69
C LYS A 130 -3.99 0.95 11.21
N LEU A 131 -5.14 0.62 10.60
CA LEU A 131 -5.21 0.37 9.16
C LEU A 131 -4.81 1.60 8.34
N ALA A 132 -5.25 2.78 8.73
CA ALA A 132 -4.88 4.02 8.04
C ALA A 132 -3.37 4.34 8.18
N GLN A 133 -2.75 4.01 9.33
CA GLN A 133 -1.30 4.10 9.51
C GLN A 133 -0.57 3.18 8.53
N LEU A 134 -0.98 1.90 8.46
CA LEU A 134 -0.36 0.90 7.58
C LEU A 134 -0.52 1.24 6.09
N VAL A 135 -1.71 1.70 5.68
CA VAL A 135 -1.96 2.14 4.30
C VAL A 135 -1.07 3.33 3.94
N ALA A 136 -0.96 4.32 4.84
CA ALA A 136 -0.15 5.51 4.58
C ALA A 136 1.37 5.24 4.58
N ALA A 137 1.83 4.20 5.29
CA ALA A 137 3.22 3.79 5.31
C ALA A 137 3.60 2.81 4.17
N SER A 138 2.63 2.12 3.56
CA SER A 138 2.90 1.05 2.59
C SER A 138 3.69 1.47 1.34
N PRO A 139 3.58 2.70 0.78
CA PRO A 139 4.44 3.09 -0.34
C PRO A 139 5.91 3.21 0.05
N LEU A 140 6.22 3.58 1.29
CA LEU A 140 7.59 3.60 1.78
C LEU A 140 8.17 2.18 1.85
N ASP A 141 7.41 1.24 2.42
CA ASP A 141 7.79 -0.17 2.49
C ASP A 141 8.09 -0.75 1.09
N ALA A 142 7.17 -0.53 0.14
CA ALA A 142 7.37 -0.96 -1.24
C ALA A 142 8.61 -0.32 -1.89
N ALA A 143 8.87 0.98 -1.64
CA ALA A 143 10.02 1.69 -2.21
C ALA A 143 11.35 1.18 -1.64
N VAL A 144 11.42 0.86 -0.35
CA VAL A 144 12.63 0.28 0.27
C VAL A 144 12.93 -1.10 -0.32
N HIS A 145 11.92 -1.95 -0.46
CA HIS A 145 12.07 -3.27 -1.10
C HIS A 145 12.48 -3.18 -2.58
N ASP A 146 11.92 -2.24 -3.34
CA ASP A 146 12.32 -2.01 -4.74
C ASP A 146 13.75 -1.49 -4.84
N ALA A 147 14.16 -0.55 -3.97
CA ALA A 147 15.53 -0.04 -3.92
C ALA A 147 16.54 -1.15 -3.58
N TYR A 148 16.19 -2.02 -2.62
CA TYR A 148 17.00 -3.16 -2.22
C TYR A 148 17.21 -4.14 -3.40
N GLY A 149 16.13 -4.52 -4.08
CA GLY A 149 16.22 -5.36 -5.25
C GLY A 149 17.10 -4.77 -6.35
N ARG A 150 16.96 -3.46 -6.60
CA ARG A 150 17.75 -2.73 -7.61
C ARG A 150 19.23 -2.62 -7.26
N VAL A 151 19.60 -2.35 -6.02
CA VAL A 151 21.01 -2.18 -5.62
C VAL A 151 21.77 -3.49 -5.66
N HIS A 152 21.08 -4.62 -5.52
CA HIS A 152 21.65 -5.97 -5.58
C HIS A 152 21.42 -6.68 -6.93
N ASP A 153 20.72 -6.05 -7.87
CA ASP A 153 20.33 -6.63 -9.18
C ASP A 153 19.59 -7.97 -9.04
N ILE A 154 18.65 -8.03 -8.11
CA ILE A 154 17.81 -9.21 -7.83
C ILE A 154 16.32 -8.84 -7.76
N ASN A 155 15.44 -9.82 -7.89
CA ASN A 155 14.06 -9.65 -7.50
C ASN A 155 13.98 -9.63 -5.96
N SER A 156 13.38 -8.61 -5.37
CA SER A 156 13.28 -8.48 -3.91
C SER A 156 12.60 -9.68 -3.22
N TYR A 157 11.74 -10.43 -3.91
CA TYR A 157 11.19 -11.70 -3.41
C TYR A 157 12.24 -12.82 -3.28
N ASP A 158 13.36 -12.73 -3.98
CA ASP A 158 14.46 -13.71 -3.86
C ASP A 158 15.36 -13.43 -2.65
N ALA A 159 15.18 -12.28 -2.00
CA ALA A 159 15.93 -11.85 -0.83
C ALA A 159 15.22 -12.15 0.51
N LEU A 160 14.32 -13.12 0.56
CA LEU A 160 13.50 -13.42 1.74
C LEU A 160 13.96 -14.68 2.51
N SER A 161 15.21 -15.09 2.32
CA SER A 161 15.83 -16.23 3.01
C SER A 161 16.83 -15.80 4.08
N SER A 162 17.33 -16.75 4.85
CA SER A 162 18.40 -16.55 5.84
C SER A 162 19.72 -16.04 5.25
N ASP A 163 19.89 -16.08 3.93
CA ASP A 163 21.08 -15.51 3.27
C ASP A 163 21.04 -13.98 3.19
N PHE A 164 19.86 -13.38 3.39
CA PHE A 164 19.63 -11.95 3.28
C PHE A 164 19.04 -11.31 4.56
N MET A 165 18.07 -12.00 5.19
CA MET A 165 17.40 -11.51 6.41
C MET A 165 18.27 -11.85 7.64
N ASN A 166 18.44 -10.88 8.55
CA ASN A 166 19.16 -11.11 9.80
C ASN A 166 18.28 -11.81 10.84
N ASP A 167 17.00 -11.48 10.88
CA ASP A 167 16.02 -11.97 11.82
C ASP A 167 15.08 -12.98 11.14
N ASP A 168 14.72 -14.02 11.85
CA ASP A 168 13.74 -15.01 11.39
C ASP A 168 12.29 -14.57 11.71
N LEU A 169 11.31 -15.34 11.29
CA LEU A 169 9.91 -14.99 11.47
C LEU A 169 9.46 -14.97 12.94
N SER A 170 10.22 -15.50 13.89
CA SER A 170 9.87 -15.41 15.31
C SER A 170 10.00 -14.00 15.87
N ASP A 171 10.88 -13.18 15.30
CA ASP A 171 11.03 -11.77 15.68
C ASP A 171 9.84 -10.91 15.24
N TYR A 172 9.13 -11.32 14.19
CA TYR A 172 7.97 -10.61 13.64
C TYR A 172 6.62 -11.17 14.08
N LEU A 173 6.56 -12.45 14.44
CA LEU A 173 5.32 -13.18 14.74
C LEU A 173 5.35 -13.72 16.18
N ASP A 174 5.73 -15.00 16.34
CA ASP A 174 5.86 -15.65 17.64
C ASP A 174 6.85 -16.85 17.58
N ASP A 175 7.23 -17.39 18.73
CA ASP A 175 8.26 -18.43 18.90
C ASP A 175 8.02 -19.71 18.09
N GLN A 176 6.79 -19.96 17.62
CA GLN A 176 6.52 -21.16 16.79
C GLN A 176 7.18 -21.07 15.40
N PHE A 177 7.54 -19.87 14.94
CA PHE A 177 8.19 -19.62 13.67
C PHE A 177 9.73 -19.51 13.77
N ALA A 178 10.31 -19.92 14.91
CA ALA A 178 11.76 -19.84 15.09
C ALA A 178 12.53 -20.70 14.05
N GLY A 179 13.49 -20.06 13.38
CA GLY A 179 14.27 -20.65 12.29
C GLY A 179 13.57 -20.66 10.93
N GLU A 180 12.39 -20.06 10.80
CA GLU A 180 11.66 -19.96 9.54
C GLU A 180 11.83 -18.59 8.90
N TYR A 181 11.88 -18.55 7.56
CA TYR A 181 12.02 -17.35 6.75
C TYR A 181 10.93 -17.29 5.69
N LEU A 182 10.62 -16.11 5.16
CA LEU A 182 9.53 -15.91 4.19
C LEU A 182 9.72 -16.69 2.88
N ASP A 183 10.95 -17.06 2.53
CA ASP A 183 11.23 -17.86 1.34
C ASP A 183 10.58 -19.25 1.37
N GLN A 184 10.27 -19.79 2.56
CA GLN A 184 9.55 -21.04 2.73
C GLN A 184 8.07 -20.92 2.36
N TYR A 185 7.52 -19.71 2.32
CA TYR A 185 6.11 -19.39 2.07
C TYR A 185 5.86 -18.72 0.71
N THR A 186 6.93 -18.38 -0.02
CA THR A 186 6.87 -17.73 -1.34
C THR A 186 7.30 -18.66 -2.46
N LEU A 187 6.75 -18.45 -3.66
CA LEU A 187 7.17 -19.21 -4.83
C LEU A 187 8.54 -18.73 -5.32
N ARG A 188 9.51 -19.64 -5.45
CA ARG A 188 10.83 -19.35 -6.05
C ARG A 188 10.74 -19.01 -7.54
N THR A 189 9.76 -19.60 -8.26
CA THR A 189 9.49 -19.29 -9.65
C THR A 189 8.14 -18.57 -9.73
N PRO A 190 8.10 -17.30 -10.14
CA PRO A 190 6.86 -16.57 -10.30
C PRO A 190 5.93 -17.28 -11.29
N LYS A 191 4.62 -17.19 -11.06
CA LYS A 191 3.63 -17.64 -12.04
C LYS A 191 3.65 -16.71 -13.24
N GLU A 192 3.66 -17.26 -14.44
CA GLU A 192 3.59 -16.46 -15.68
C GLU A 192 2.31 -15.62 -15.78
N ARG A 193 1.21 -16.14 -15.21
CA ARG A 193 -0.09 -15.48 -15.18
C ARG A 193 -0.76 -15.70 -13.83
N MET A 194 -1.36 -14.62 -13.31
CA MET A 194 -2.20 -14.67 -12.11
C MET A 194 -3.67 -14.54 -12.53
N PRO A 195 -4.59 -15.33 -11.94
CA PRO A 195 -6.02 -15.09 -12.14
C PRO A 195 -6.40 -13.72 -11.54
N LEU A 196 -7.16 -12.95 -12.31
CA LEU A 196 -7.71 -11.67 -11.86
C LEU A 196 -9.20 -11.81 -11.63
N TYR A 197 -9.71 -11.16 -10.61
CA TYR A 197 -11.13 -10.88 -10.50
C TYR A 197 -11.44 -9.46 -10.95
N HIS A 198 -12.56 -9.28 -11.63
CA HIS A 198 -13.10 -7.97 -11.96
C HIS A 198 -13.99 -7.48 -10.81
N LEU A 199 -13.76 -6.23 -10.37
CA LEU A 199 -14.62 -5.61 -9.35
C LEU A 199 -15.91 -5.12 -10.01
N VAL A 200 -17.04 -5.63 -9.55
CA VAL A 200 -18.36 -5.11 -9.87
C VAL A 200 -18.78 -4.21 -8.71
N GLY A 201 -18.72 -2.91 -8.90
CA GLY A 201 -19.11 -1.92 -7.91
C GLY A 201 -20.63 -1.83 -7.74
N ALA A 202 -21.07 -1.30 -6.61
CA ALA A 202 -22.50 -1.19 -6.32
C ALA A 202 -23.24 -0.17 -7.23
N LEU A 203 -22.50 0.66 -7.95
CA LEU A 203 -23.02 1.66 -8.89
C LEU A 203 -22.74 1.31 -10.35
N ASP A 204 -22.06 0.19 -10.62
CA ASP A 204 -21.66 -0.18 -11.97
C ASP A 204 -22.88 -0.66 -12.77
N PRO A 205 -23.03 -0.28 -14.06
CA PRO A 205 -24.07 -0.77 -14.92
C PRO A 205 -23.89 -2.27 -15.19
N LEU A 206 -24.89 -3.08 -14.90
CA LEU A 206 -24.89 -4.50 -15.22
C LEU A 206 -25.35 -4.76 -16.64
N THR A 207 -26.33 -3.97 -17.12
CA THR A 207 -26.94 -4.06 -18.44
C THR A 207 -27.02 -2.69 -19.11
N ASP A 208 -27.34 -2.65 -20.40
CA ASP A 208 -27.53 -1.39 -21.14
C ASP A 208 -28.66 -0.52 -20.56
N ALA A 209 -29.63 -1.13 -19.90
CA ALA A 209 -30.72 -0.39 -19.26
C ALA A 209 -30.26 0.42 -18.03
N ASP A 210 -29.13 0.06 -17.44
CA ASP A 210 -28.55 0.71 -16.26
C ASP A 210 -27.61 1.88 -16.63
N VAL A 211 -27.31 2.04 -17.93
CA VAL A 211 -26.38 3.06 -18.41
C VAL A 211 -27.06 4.43 -18.48
N VAL A 212 -26.67 5.33 -17.60
CA VAL A 212 -27.17 6.71 -17.58
C VAL A 212 -26.34 7.60 -18.53
N ASP A 213 -25.03 7.44 -18.49
CA ASP A 213 -24.09 8.16 -19.35
C ASP A 213 -22.98 7.19 -19.80
N ARG A 214 -22.61 7.28 -21.10
CA ARG A 214 -21.58 6.42 -21.69
C ARG A 214 -20.34 7.26 -21.99
N PRO A 215 -19.23 7.05 -21.27
CA PRO A 215 -17.97 7.71 -21.58
C PRO A 215 -17.52 7.44 -23.02
N ASN A 216 -17.01 8.48 -23.68
CA ASN A 216 -16.53 8.36 -25.09
C ASN A 216 -15.04 7.97 -25.11
N ASP A 217 -14.69 6.85 -24.48
CA ASP A 217 -13.30 6.37 -24.36
C ASP A 217 -13.10 4.99 -25.03
N ARG A 218 -14.13 4.42 -25.64
CA ARG A 218 -14.13 3.11 -26.31
C ARG A 218 -13.93 1.91 -25.36
N LEU A 219 -13.95 2.11 -24.05
CA LEU A 219 -13.87 1.01 -23.09
C LEU A 219 -15.26 0.46 -22.80
N PRO A 220 -15.36 -0.80 -22.37
CA PRO A 220 -16.60 -1.39 -21.88
C PRO A 220 -17.23 -0.55 -20.78
N VAL A 221 -18.56 -0.56 -20.68
CA VAL A 221 -19.31 0.16 -19.64
C VAL A 221 -20.13 -0.82 -18.81
N THR A 222 -20.83 -1.76 -19.44
CA THR A 222 -21.63 -2.75 -18.74
C THR A 222 -20.81 -3.98 -18.34
N LEU A 223 -21.26 -4.71 -17.32
CA LEU A 223 -20.63 -5.96 -16.91
C LEU A 223 -20.56 -6.97 -18.07
N GLY A 224 -21.62 -7.06 -18.88
CA GLY A 224 -21.62 -7.94 -20.06
C GLY A 224 -20.55 -7.57 -21.09
N GLU A 225 -20.33 -6.28 -21.33
CA GLU A 225 -19.27 -5.80 -22.22
C GLU A 225 -17.88 -6.14 -21.65
N TRP A 226 -17.63 -5.95 -20.35
CA TRP A 226 -16.38 -6.29 -19.69
C TRP A 226 -16.10 -7.80 -19.74
N ILE A 227 -17.11 -8.66 -19.48
CA ILE A 227 -16.96 -10.12 -19.60
C ILE A 227 -16.51 -10.50 -21.01
N ASN A 228 -17.15 -9.92 -22.03
CA ASN A 228 -16.83 -10.25 -23.43
C ASN A 228 -15.46 -9.69 -23.87
N ALA A 229 -15.10 -8.48 -23.46
CA ALA A 229 -13.86 -7.83 -23.86
C ALA A 229 -12.62 -8.50 -23.25
N ASP A 230 -12.68 -8.83 -21.95
CA ASP A 230 -11.54 -9.31 -21.17
C ASP A 230 -11.59 -10.82 -20.87
N GLY A 231 -12.65 -11.52 -21.28
CA GLY A 231 -12.83 -12.95 -21.01
C GLY A 231 -12.91 -13.25 -19.51
N LEU A 232 -13.61 -12.41 -18.74
CA LEU A 232 -13.66 -12.48 -17.29
C LEU A 232 -14.28 -13.79 -16.82
N THR A 233 -13.62 -14.45 -15.86
CA THR A 233 -14.07 -15.69 -15.25
C THR A 233 -14.32 -15.58 -13.74
N HIS A 234 -13.80 -14.53 -13.11
CA HIS A 234 -13.91 -14.29 -11.66
C HIS A 234 -14.39 -12.87 -11.42
N LEU A 235 -15.40 -12.73 -10.55
CA LEU A 235 -16.00 -11.44 -10.21
C LEU A 235 -15.94 -11.23 -8.71
N LYS A 236 -15.61 -10.00 -8.27
CA LYS A 236 -15.80 -9.53 -6.90
C LYS A 236 -16.96 -8.57 -6.86
N ILE A 237 -18.10 -9.02 -6.32
CA ILE A 237 -19.32 -8.22 -6.29
C ILE A 237 -19.38 -7.44 -4.98
N LYS A 238 -19.56 -6.11 -5.09
CA LYS A 238 -19.84 -5.24 -3.95
C LYS A 238 -21.33 -4.92 -3.87
N LEU A 239 -21.89 -5.14 -2.70
CA LEU A 239 -23.29 -4.79 -2.41
C LEU A 239 -23.38 -3.33 -1.98
N SER A 240 -24.52 -2.68 -2.29
CA SER A 240 -24.78 -1.29 -1.92
C SER A 240 -24.93 -1.10 -0.41
N GLY A 241 -25.46 -2.12 0.29
CA GLY A 241 -25.79 -2.05 1.71
C GLY A 241 -27.00 -1.17 2.04
N ASP A 242 -27.79 -0.78 1.04
CA ASP A 242 -28.94 0.11 1.22
C ASP A 242 -30.24 -0.64 1.56
N ASN A 243 -30.30 -1.94 1.30
CA ASN A 243 -31.45 -2.79 1.56
C ASN A 243 -30.99 -4.10 2.19
N PHE A 244 -31.56 -4.44 3.36
CA PHE A 244 -31.24 -5.65 4.12
C PHE A 244 -32.40 -6.68 4.11
N ASP A 245 -33.45 -6.42 3.30
CA ASP A 245 -34.63 -7.31 3.17
C ASP A 245 -34.42 -8.39 2.10
#